data_d6fb7b9a2906d297af6e266da4d04f15
#
_entry.id   d6fb7b9a2906d297af6e266da4d04f15
#
_cell.length_a   1.000
_cell.length_b   1.000
_cell.length_c   1.000
_cell.angle_alpha   90.00
_cell.angle_beta   90.00
_cell.angle_gamma   90.00
#
_symmetry.space_group_name_H-M   'P 1'
#
loop_
_entity.id
_entity.type
_entity.pdbx_description
1 polymer ?
#
loop_
_entity_poly.entity_id
_entity_poly.type
_entity_poly.pdbx_seq_one_letter_code
_entity_poly.pdbx_strand_id
1 'polypeptide(L)' 'MKASYKKLWKLLVDKDMSKGDLHKASGLSSSTMTKLRKGEDVSMEALRKICVALNCNIADIVEFVPDNAESKI' A
#
# COMPACT_ATOMS: atom_id res chain seq x y z
N MET A 1 15.15 2.67 -6.51
CA MET A 1 14.01 3.09 -5.68
C MET A 1 13.06 1.94 -5.46
N LYS A 2 12.39 1.93 -4.35
CA LYS A 2 11.41 0.91 -4.03
C LYS A 2 10.11 1.55 -3.59
N ALA A 3 9.04 0.80 -3.66
CA ALA A 3 7.74 1.28 -3.21
C ALA A 3 7.69 1.28 -1.69
N SER A 4 7.05 2.28 -1.14
CA SER A 4 6.77 2.35 0.29
C SER A 4 5.27 2.52 0.48
N TYR A 5 4.70 1.71 1.35
CA TYR A 5 3.27 1.75 1.63
C TYR A 5 2.96 2.32 3.00
N LYS A 6 3.91 3.06 3.57
CA LYS A 6 3.70 3.67 4.88
C LYS A 6 2.46 4.57 4.89
N LYS A 7 2.27 5.30 3.80
CA LYS A 7 1.10 6.16 3.69
C LYS A 7 -0.19 5.38 3.74
N LEU A 8 -0.19 4.18 3.12
CA LEU A 8 -1.36 3.32 3.12
C LEU A 8 -1.70 2.89 4.56
N TRP A 9 -0.69 2.43 5.30
CA TRP A 9 -0.93 1.98 6.67
C TRP A 9 -1.42 3.11 7.55
N LYS A 10 -0.85 4.30 7.35
CA LYS A 10 -1.27 5.47 8.10
C LYS A 10 -2.71 5.85 7.76
N LEU A 11 -3.07 5.77 6.49
CA LEU A 11 -4.43 6.06 6.05
C LEU A 11 -5.43 5.08 6.67
N LEU A 12 -5.07 3.81 6.78
CA LEU A 12 -5.93 2.83 7.43
C LEU A 12 -6.16 3.19 8.89
N VAL A 13 -5.10 3.60 9.59
CA VAL A 13 -5.23 4.04 10.97
C VAL A 13 -6.20 5.21 11.07
N ASP A 14 -6.06 6.18 10.16
CA ASP A 14 -6.93 7.35 10.15
C ASP A 14 -8.38 6.98 9.88
N LYS A 15 -8.60 5.89 9.14
CA LYS A 15 -9.96 5.43 8.84
C LYS A 15 -10.43 4.35 9.80
N ASP A 16 -9.64 4.06 10.83
CA ASP A 16 -9.99 3.05 11.81
C ASP A 16 -10.22 1.68 11.18
N MET A 17 -9.36 1.33 10.23
CA MET A 17 -9.43 0.06 9.50
C MET A 17 -8.20 -0.78 9.77
N SER A 18 -8.40 -2.09 9.87
CA SER A 18 -7.29 -3.03 9.96
C SER A 18 -6.85 -3.44 8.55
N LYS A 19 -5.70 -4.12 8.47
CA LYS A 19 -5.26 -4.68 7.20
C LYS A 19 -6.23 -5.74 6.70
N GLY A 20 -6.86 -6.47 7.61
CA GLY A 20 -7.89 -7.43 7.25
C GLY A 20 -9.11 -6.75 6.65
N ASP A 21 -9.47 -5.59 7.17
CA ASP A 21 -10.59 -4.82 6.63
C ASP A 21 -10.27 -4.37 5.21
N LEU A 22 -9.04 -3.93 4.96
CA LEU A 22 -8.61 -3.56 3.62
C LEU A 22 -8.68 -4.74 2.68
N HIS A 23 -8.23 -5.91 3.13
CA HIS A 23 -8.27 -7.13 2.33
C HIS A 23 -9.71 -7.41 1.85
N LYS A 24 -10.65 -7.32 2.76
CA LYS A 24 -12.06 -7.56 2.43
C LYS A 24 -12.62 -6.48 1.50
N ALA A 25 -12.34 -5.24 1.81
CA ALA A 25 -12.91 -4.13 1.06
C ALA A 25 -12.36 -4.04 -0.36
N SER A 26 -11.09 -4.35 -0.55
CA SER A 26 -10.44 -4.21 -1.84
C SER A 26 -10.59 -5.44 -2.73
N GLY A 27 -10.85 -6.59 -2.12
CA GLY A 27 -10.93 -7.83 -2.89
C GLY A 27 -9.58 -8.34 -3.37
N LEU A 28 -8.50 -7.87 -2.78
CA LEU A 28 -7.16 -8.33 -3.17
C LEU A 28 -6.93 -9.77 -2.71
N SER A 29 -6.03 -10.45 -3.43
CA SER A 29 -5.65 -11.81 -3.04
C SER A 29 -4.76 -11.78 -1.81
N SER A 30 -4.66 -12.93 -1.14
CA SER A 30 -3.78 -13.05 0.02
C SER A 30 -2.32 -12.82 -0.34
N SER A 31 -1.91 -13.26 -1.53
CA SER A 31 -0.53 -13.07 -1.96
C SER A 31 -0.23 -11.60 -2.18
N THR A 32 -1.18 -10.84 -2.72
CA THR A 32 -1.01 -9.40 -2.90
C THR A 32 -0.92 -8.69 -1.55
N MET A 33 -1.74 -9.08 -0.59
CA MET A 33 -1.68 -8.50 0.75
C MET A 33 -0.33 -8.79 1.40
N THR A 34 0.21 -9.98 1.18
CA THR A 34 1.53 -10.33 1.69
C THR A 34 2.62 -9.44 1.10
N LYS A 35 2.54 -9.19 -0.21
CA LYS A 35 3.50 -8.30 -0.87
C LYS A 35 3.43 -6.88 -0.31
N LEU A 36 2.23 -6.39 -0.08
CA LEU A 36 2.05 -5.07 0.52
C LEU A 36 2.71 -5.00 1.90
N ARG A 37 2.51 -6.03 2.72
CA ARG A 37 3.09 -6.04 4.06
C ARG A 37 4.61 -6.11 4.04
N LYS A 38 5.18 -6.75 3.01
CA LYS A 38 6.62 -6.86 2.87
C LYS A 38 7.25 -5.67 2.16
N GLY A 39 6.44 -4.77 1.63
CA GLY A 39 6.95 -3.64 0.88
C GLY A 39 7.38 -4.00 -0.53
N GLU A 40 6.84 -5.07 -1.09
CA GLU A 40 7.15 -5.50 -2.44
C GLU A 40 6.22 -4.85 -3.45
N ASP A 41 6.63 -4.85 -4.71
CA ASP A 41 5.80 -4.26 -5.76
C ASP A 41 4.52 -5.06 -5.96
N VAL A 42 3.44 -4.35 -6.22
CA VAL A 42 2.17 -4.97 -6.58
C VAL A 42 1.71 -4.37 -7.90
N SER A 43 0.74 -5.00 -8.54
CA SER A 43 0.27 -4.55 -9.84
C SER A 43 -0.48 -3.23 -9.73
N MET A 44 -0.55 -2.52 -10.84
CA MET A 44 -1.34 -1.28 -10.92
C MET A 44 -2.81 -1.59 -10.64
N GLU A 45 -3.29 -2.76 -11.07
CA GLU A 45 -4.66 -3.16 -10.79
C GLU A 45 -4.91 -3.27 -9.29
N ALA A 46 -3.94 -3.83 -8.56
CA ALA A 46 -4.07 -3.94 -7.11
C ALA A 46 -4.14 -2.56 -6.46
N LEU A 47 -3.29 -1.64 -6.91
CA LEU A 47 -3.29 -0.28 -6.39
C LEU A 47 -4.61 0.43 -6.67
N ARG A 48 -5.17 0.20 -7.86
CA ARG A 48 -6.45 0.79 -8.23
C ARG A 48 -7.57 0.29 -7.32
N LYS A 49 -7.56 -1.02 -7.01
CA LYS A 49 -8.56 -1.61 -6.13
C LYS A 49 -8.47 -1.00 -4.73
N ILE A 50 -7.27 -0.76 -4.25
CA ILE A 50 -7.08 -0.12 -2.95
C ILE A 50 -7.65 1.30 -2.97
N CYS A 51 -7.34 2.05 -4.02
CA CYS A 51 -7.82 3.43 -4.14
C CYS A 51 -9.35 3.49 -4.19
N VAL A 52 -9.97 2.55 -4.88
CA VAL A 52 -11.43 2.49 -4.94
C VAL A 52 -11.98 2.17 -3.55
N ALA A 53 -11.39 1.19 -2.87
CA ALA A 53 -11.88 0.77 -1.56
C ALA A 53 -11.78 1.89 -0.53
N LEU A 54 -10.72 2.70 -0.61
CA LEU A 54 -10.47 3.76 0.36
C LEU A 54 -10.89 5.14 -0.13
N ASN A 55 -11.41 5.21 -1.35
CA ASN A 55 -11.82 6.48 -1.96
C ASN A 55 -10.70 7.50 -1.91
N CYS A 56 -9.55 7.13 -2.44
CA CYS A 56 -8.36 7.98 -2.41
C CYS A 56 -7.59 7.85 -3.72
N ASN A 57 -6.48 8.56 -3.82
CA ASN A 57 -5.64 8.52 -5.00
C ASN A 57 -4.36 7.75 -4.71
N ILE A 58 -3.64 7.38 -5.76
CA ILE A 58 -2.44 6.57 -5.61
C ILE A 58 -1.39 7.27 -4.75
N ALA A 59 -1.29 8.59 -4.85
CA ALA A 59 -0.33 9.34 -4.07
C ALA A 59 -0.61 9.28 -2.56
N ASP A 60 -1.82 8.89 -2.20
CA ASP A 60 -2.21 8.79 -0.78
C ASP A 60 -1.78 7.47 -0.16
N ILE A 61 -1.38 6.49 -0.97
CA ILE A 61 -1.11 5.14 -0.47
C ILE A 61 0.30 4.64 -0.76
N VAL A 62 0.98 5.20 -1.75
CA VAL A 62 2.30 4.70 -2.14
C VAL A 62 3.21 5.85 -2.53
N GLU A 63 4.50 5.68 -2.28
CA GLU A 63 5.52 6.59 -2.76
C GLU A 63 6.78 5.79 -3.03
N PHE A 64 7.68 6.33 -3.82
CA PHE A 64 8.96 5.70 -4.06
C PHE A 64 10.00 6.30 -3.14
N VAL A 65 10.78 5.44 -2.52
CA VAL A 65 11.86 5.88 -1.63
C VAL A 65 13.16 5.21 -2.08
N PRO A 66 14.31 5.79 -1.74
CA PRO A 66 15.59 5.17 -2.09
C PRO A 66 15.70 3.79 -1.45
N ASP A 67 16.22 2.82 -2.20
CA ASP A 67 16.40 1.46 -1.71
C ASP A 67 17.31 1.45 -0.50
N ASN A 68 18.29 2.29 -0.54
CA ASN A 68 19.29 2.35 0.49
C ASN A 68 19.37 3.79 0.94
N ALA A 69 18.44 4.17 1.74
CA ALA A 69 18.29 5.54 2.15
C ALA A 69 19.56 6.08 2.75
N GLU A 70 20.26 5.21 3.28
CA GLU A 70 21.44 5.61 3.90
C GLU A 70 22.49 5.87 2.93
N SER A 71 22.40 5.30 1.90
CA SER A 71 23.47 5.53 1.04
C SER A 71 23.60 6.95 0.75
N LYS A 72 23.52 7.06 0.93
CA LYS A 72 23.89 7.80 0.61
C LYS A 72 24.18 8.47 -0.07
N ILE A 73 24.04 8.60 -0.23
CA ILE A 73 24.35 9.23 -0.88
C ILE A 73 24.72 9.67 -0.81
#